data_2999df61e7cb34b037cbbb15d12ef76a
#
_entry.id   2999df61e7cb34b037cbbb15d12ef76a
#
_cell.length_a   1.000
_cell.length_b   1.000
_cell.length_c   1.000
_cell.angle_alpha   90.00
_cell.angle_beta   90.00
_cell.angle_gamma   90.00
#
_symmetry.space_group_name_H-M   'P 1'
#
loop_
_entity.id
_entity.type
_entity.pdbx_description
1 polymer ?
#
loop_
_entity_poly.entity_id
_entity_poly.type
_entity_poly.pdbx_seq_one_letter_code
_entity_poly.pdbx_strand_id
1 'polypeptide(L)'
;MRRFFGSKVVTASKTSGPSTNAARHQHANVKSNLTRPQGTWWPASHRQGLSSRSLTEEEMKAYHSRHGQQDVAGERFWTVEYSKKYRGVTKAFYQMVMSGDPDGLFSLMRSFPYHADTLLQLSEVYFHREEHSTAADFIDRALFTYERAFVGSLNFTTGTNRLSFDHVENRPFFLAVHRQVADLQRRGCVRTSFEFARLLYGLDPSTDPHGVLLHLDYLAIKSGMQQWLIDMWDIQSKFTEPEWRGRPHVRALPGWAYARALALYIQEPSHDHSKSTQALREAIQAFPSVVPLLADKAEITLTGDARSHPAFRIQPDASGLSKDSDAILHLLSHLYAQRSNSLWKPKQRAQWFADTVIEVVPILSSGQGLEASKASPSSILFHKLYTEAPDLAYSIYRHVMVLEPMSRAGRLFGFLPSHVTSARQLACDPLPPPNPVSEYNGEFFEGAEDPFAMRIGNTRNNQRLLERMIPDPVFRRQLQDFFAANPQFAQRFPGGIVEFAQIAGQMPEDTLEDLMMAVVDGAQIEQDGQGRMPGQLPGEDFLEDQLEPPAAVAQDAHNLEDDIDEAVVDEDEDDEDEDEADVAVSRYSVLRYGN
;
A
#
# COMPACT_ATOMS: atom_id res chain seq x y z
N MET A 1 -0.80 -1.86 -23.11
CA MET A 1 -2.19 -1.94 -22.65
C MET A 1 -3.03 -2.96 -23.43
N ARG A 2 -3.31 -2.83 -24.75
CA ARG A 2 -4.08 -3.84 -25.52
C ARG A 2 -3.55 -5.27 -25.40
N ARG A 3 -2.24 -5.45 -25.33
CA ARG A 3 -1.58 -6.75 -25.25
C ARG A 3 -1.72 -7.44 -23.87
N PHE A 4 -1.97 -6.67 -22.80
CA PHE A 4 -2.08 -7.15 -21.42
C PHE A 4 -3.52 -7.25 -20.93
N PHE A 5 -4.36 -6.28 -21.28
CA PHE A 5 -5.76 -6.25 -20.84
C PHE A 5 -6.73 -6.81 -21.90
N GLY A 6 -6.19 -7.20 -23.06
CA GLY A 6 -6.97 -7.74 -24.19
C GLY A 6 -7.72 -6.67 -25.00
N SER A 7 -7.87 -6.93 -26.30
CA SER A 7 -8.57 -5.99 -27.21
C SER A 7 -10.03 -5.76 -26.83
N LYS A 8 -10.70 -6.77 -26.27
CA LYS A 8 -12.12 -6.68 -25.84
C LYS A 8 -12.33 -5.71 -24.68
N VAL A 9 -11.38 -5.63 -23.72
CA VAL A 9 -11.44 -4.71 -22.58
C VAL A 9 -11.25 -3.26 -23.03
N VAL A 10 -10.28 -3.04 -23.92
CA VAL A 10 -10.01 -1.70 -24.48
C VAL A 10 -11.18 -1.21 -25.37
N THR A 11 -11.89 -2.13 -26.03
CA THR A 11 -13.06 -1.79 -26.83
C THR A 11 -14.29 -1.52 -25.95
N ALA A 12 -14.50 -2.31 -24.88
CA ALA A 12 -15.60 -2.09 -23.94
C ALA A 12 -15.49 -0.75 -23.20
N SER A 13 -14.26 -0.29 -22.87
CA SER A 13 -14.04 1.02 -22.26
C SER A 13 -14.32 2.20 -23.21
N LYS A 14 -14.28 1.97 -24.53
CA LYS A 14 -14.58 3.00 -25.54
C LYS A 14 -16.07 3.14 -25.87
N THR A 15 -16.86 2.11 -25.60
CA THR A 15 -18.31 2.07 -25.95
C THR A 15 -19.24 2.47 -24.81
N SER A 16 -18.73 2.86 -23.64
CA SER A 16 -19.54 3.37 -22.53
C SER A 16 -19.93 4.84 -22.70
N GLY A 17 -20.70 5.13 -23.76
CA GLY A 17 -21.54 6.32 -23.84
C GLY A 17 -22.80 6.14 -22.98
N PRO A 18 -23.59 7.20 -22.67
CA PRO A 18 -24.76 7.11 -21.83
C PRO A 18 -25.81 6.20 -22.45
N SER A 19 -25.85 4.95 -22.03
CA SER A 19 -26.81 3.94 -22.45
C SER A 19 -27.94 3.84 -21.45
N THR A 20 -29.11 4.09 -21.96
CA THR A 20 -30.44 3.93 -21.39
C THR A 20 -30.69 2.56 -20.75
N ASN A 21 -31.39 2.61 -19.63
CA ASN A 21 -32.26 1.67 -18.88
C ASN A 21 -32.26 0.13 -19.12
N ALA A 22 -31.51 -0.44 -20.04
CA ALA A 22 -31.47 -1.89 -20.28
C ALA A 22 -30.50 -2.68 -19.39
N ALA A 23 -29.69 -2.02 -18.56
CA ALA A 23 -28.66 -2.65 -17.72
C ALA A 23 -29.15 -3.15 -16.35
N ARG A 24 -30.48 -3.19 -16.10
CA ARG A 24 -31.02 -3.53 -14.77
C ARG A 24 -31.07 -5.02 -14.45
N HIS A 25 -30.79 -5.94 -15.35
CA HIS A 25 -31.00 -7.38 -15.13
C HIS A 25 -29.88 -8.32 -15.56
N GLN A 26 -28.69 -7.84 -15.76
CA GLN A 26 -27.54 -8.73 -15.94
C GLN A 26 -26.63 -8.67 -14.72
N HIS A 27 -26.71 -9.68 -13.84
CA HIS A 27 -25.63 -10.15 -12.97
C HIS A 27 -24.46 -10.67 -13.85
N ALA A 28 -24.12 -9.92 -14.89
CA ALA A 28 -22.97 -10.22 -15.71
C ALA A 28 -21.72 -10.00 -14.86
N ASN A 29 -20.82 -10.95 -14.84
CA ASN A 29 -19.49 -10.88 -14.32
C ASN A 29 -18.93 -9.48 -14.52
N VAL A 30 -18.85 -8.71 -13.44
CA VAL A 30 -18.35 -7.32 -13.50
C VAL A 30 -16.89 -7.43 -13.91
N LYS A 31 -16.60 -7.04 -15.15
CA LYS A 31 -15.24 -7.07 -15.68
C LYS A 31 -14.43 -6.03 -14.96
N SER A 32 -13.43 -6.47 -14.21
CA SER A 32 -12.39 -5.62 -13.66
C SER A 32 -11.20 -5.59 -14.62
N ASN A 33 -10.57 -4.44 -14.75
CA ASN A 33 -9.34 -4.26 -15.54
C ASN A 33 -8.08 -4.43 -14.69
N LEU A 34 -8.20 -4.17 -13.39
CA LEU A 34 -7.08 -4.17 -12.45
C LEU A 34 -6.96 -5.49 -11.69
N THR A 35 -8.08 -6.17 -11.45
CA THR A 35 -8.12 -7.37 -10.61
C THR A 35 -8.95 -8.49 -11.24
N ARG A 36 -8.95 -9.65 -10.59
CA ARG A 36 -9.86 -10.76 -10.92
C ARG A 36 -10.79 -11.00 -9.74
N PRO A 37 -12.03 -10.47 -9.76
CA PRO A 37 -13.00 -10.72 -8.72
C PRO A 37 -13.20 -12.22 -8.53
N GLN A 38 -13.09 -12.68 -7.29
CA GLN A 38 -13.25 -14.08 -6.93
C GLN A 38 -14.70 -14.37 -6.57
N GLY A 39 -15.14 -15.61 -6.82
CA GLY A 39 -16.51 -16.05 -6.48
C GLY A 39 -16.79 -16.07 -4.98
N THR A 40 -15.75 -16.05 -4.16
CA THR A 40 -15.79 -15.95 -2.70
C THR A 40 -16.03 -14.53 -2.18
N TRP A 41 -15.87 -13.52 -3.05
CA TRP A 41 -16.11 -12.14 -2.65
C TRP A 41 -17.60 -11.85 -2.51
N TRP A 42 -17.94 -10.95 -1.60
CA TRP A 42 -19.30 -10.49 -1.45
C TRP A 42 -19.84 -9.88 -2.74
N PRO A 43 -21.14 -10.07 -3.06
CA PRO A 43 -21.73 -9.46 -4.25
C PRO A 43 -21.59 -7.94 -4.21
N ALA A 44 -20.86 -7.39 -5.17
CA ALA A 44 -20.69 -5.94 -5.30
C ALA A 44 -21.78 -5.36 -6.19
N SER A 45 -22.98 -5.23 -5.67
CA SER A 45 -24.14 -4.74 -6.42
C SER A 45 -24.10 -3.23 -6.72
N HIS A 46 -23.34 -2.43 -5.95
CA HIS A 46 -23.32 -0.98 -6.04
C HIS A 46 -21.93 -0.39 -5.80
N ARG A 47 -21.77 0.92 -6.04
CA ARG A 47 -20.54 1.69 -5.83
C ARG A 47 -20.13 1.86 -4.36
N GLN A 48 -20.76 1.19 -3.45
CA GLN A 48 -20.43 1.12 -2.01
C GLN A 48 -20.21 2.46 -1.31
N GLY A 49 -20.77 3.53 -1.86
CA GLY A 49 -20.64 4.88 -1.31
C GLY A 49 -19.47 5.70 -1.84
N LEU A 50 -18.75 5.19 -2.83
CA LEU A 50 -17.74 5.93 -3.59
C LEU A 50 -18.32 6.43 -4.90
N SER A 51 -18.01 7.66 -5.28
CA SER A 51 -18.26 8.23 -6.59
C SER A 51 -17.04 8.98 -7.08
N SER A 52 -16.92 9.23 -8.37
CA SER A 52 -15.81 10.00 -8.94
C SER A 52 -16.35 11.16 -9.75
N ARG A 53 -15.68 12.29 -9.65
CA ARG A 53 -15.94 13.48 -10.47
C ARG A 53 -14.65 14.07 -11.03
N SER A 54 -14.77 14.85 -12.09
CA SER A 54 -13.67 15.72 -12.54
C SER A 54 -13.51 16.91 -11.60
N LEU A 55 -12.29 17.39 -11.44
CA LEU A 55 -12.04 18.66 -10.77
C LEU A 55 -12.66 19.81 -11.58
N THR A 56 -13.13 20.83 -10.88
CA THR A 56 -13.57 22.09 -11.47
C THR A 56 -12.38 22.89 -11.99
N GLU A 57 -12.61 23.89 -12.84
CA GLU A 57 -11.53 24.76 -13.33
C GLU A 57 -10.83 25.54 -12.19
N GLU A 58 -11.59 25.89 -11.15
CA GLU A 58 -11.04 26.57 -9.96
C GLU A 58 -10.13 25.63 -9.16
N GLU A 59 -10.56 24.39 -8.92
CA GLU A 59 -9.76 23.36 -8.25
C GLU A 59 -8.50 23.02 -9.06
N MET A 60 -8.58 22.95 -10.39
CA MET A 60 -7.42 22.74 -11.26
C MET A 60 -6.42 23.90 -11.17
N LYS A 61 -6.89 25.14 -11.22
CA LYS A 61 -6.03 26.32 -11.05
C LYS A 61 -5.36 26.31 -9.68
N ALA A 62 -6.09 25.96 -8.62
CA ALA A 62 -5.54 25.85 -7.28
C ALA A 62 -4.50 24.72 -7.18
N TYR A 63 -4.72 23.56 -7.83
CA TYR A 63 -3.76 22.47 -7.93
C TYR A 63 -2.47 22.91 -8.62
N HIS A 64 -2.56 23.50 -9.81
CA HIS A 64 -1.39 23.99 -10.55
C HIS A 64 -0.61 25.07 -9.80
N SER A 65 -1.32 26.00 -9.15
CA SER A 65 -0.69 27.04 -8.32
C SER A 65 0.07 26.45 -7.13
N ARG A 66 -0.51 25.45 -6.48
CA ARG A 66 0.09 24.78 -5.30
C ARG A 66 1.36 24.02 -5.65
N HIS A 67 1.37 23.34 -6.78
CA HIS A 67 2.50 22.56 -7.26
C HIS A 67 3.45 23.34 -8.19
N GLY A 68 3.22 24.65 -8.39
CA GLY A 68 4.05 25.48 -9.28
C GLY A 68 4.06 25.01 -10.73
N GLN A 69 2.97 24.40 -11.19
CA GLN A 69 2.88 23.74 -12.48
C GLN A 69 2.05 24.56 -13.47
N GLN A 70 2.28 24.30 -14.76
CA GLN A 70 1.45 24.85 -15.84
C GLN A 70 0.41 23.83 -16.26
N ASP A 71 -0.75 24.33 -16.70
CA ASP A 71 -1.79 23.50 -17.29
C ASP A 71 -1.27 22.82 -18.57
N VAL A 72 -1.45 21.49 -18.63
CA VAL A 72 -1.08 20.72 -19.81
C VAL A 72 -2.34 20.40 -20.60
N ALA A 73 -2.39 20.91 -21.82
CA ALA A 73 -3.55 20.73 -22.69
C ALA A 73 -3.92 19.24 -22.85
N GLY A 74 -5.18 18.92 -22.55
CA GLY A 74 -5.72 17.57 -22.70
C GLY A 74 -5.66 16.69 -21.46
N GLU A 75 -5.01 17.10 -20.38
CA GLU A 75 -5.07 16.40 -19.09
C GLU A 75 -6.42 16.67 -18.39
N ARG A 76 -6.93 15.66 -17.70
CA ARG A 76 -8.17 15.74 -16.93
C ARG A 76 -7.90 15.20 -15.53
N PHE A 77 -8.13 16.04 -14.54
CA PHE A 77 -7.97 15.67 -13.14
C PHE A 77 -9.30 15.19 -12.55
N TRP A 78 -9.21 14.14 -11.77
CA TRP A 78 -10.34 13.48 -11.12
C TRP A 78 -10.10 13.40 -9.62
N THR A 79 -11.21 13.30 -8.88
CA THR A 79 -11.20 12.96 -7.46
C THR A 79 -12.35 12.00 -7.16
N VAL A 80 -12.19 11.23 -6.09
CA VAL A 80 -13.23 10.39 -5.52
C VAL A 80 -13.95 11.18 -4.44
N GLU A 81 -15.24 10.94 -4.31
CA GLU A 81 -16.08 11.51 -3.27
C GLU A 81 -16.66 10.40 -2.40
N TYR A 82 -16.62 10.60 -1.10
CA TYR A 82 -17.21 9.71 -0.10
C TYR A 82 -18.63 10.14 0.24
N SER A 83 -19.58 9.21 0.17
CA SER A 83 -20.92 9.44 0.72
C SER A 83 -20.86 9.66 2.23
N LYS A 84 -21.90 10.28 2.82
CA LYS A 84 -22.00 10.48 4.28
C LYS A 84 -21.84 9.17 5.04
N LYS A 85 -22.43 8.07 4.53
CA LYS A 85 -22.29 6.73 5.12
C LYS A 85 -20.84 6.23 5.02
N TYR A 86 -20.18 6.37 3.88
CA TYR A 86 -18.77 5.93 3.72
C TYR A 86 -17.85 6.71 4.65
N ARG A 87 -18.04 8.03 4.80
CA ARG A 87 -17.33 8.84 5.81
C ARG A 87 -17.55 8.32 7.22
N GLY A 88 -18.77 7.88 7.55
CA GLY A 88 -19.08 7.27 8.85
C GLY A 88 -18.33 5.95 9.05
N VAL A 89 -18.25 5.09 8.03
CA VAL A 89 -17.46 3.86 8.06
C VAL A 89 -15.96 4.18 8.26
N THR A 90 -15.45 5.19 7.54
CA THR A 90 -14.06 5.65 7.70
C THR A 90 -13.80 6.17 9.13
N LYS A 91 -14.75 6.91 9.72
CA LYS A 91 -14.66 7.36 11.11
C LYS A 91 -14.62 6.20 12.10
N ALA A 92 -15.49 5.20 11.92
CA ALA A 92 -15.47 3.98 12.73
C ALA A 92 -14.16 3.20 12.56
N PHE A 93 -13.63 3.09 11.33
CA PHE A 93 -12.33 2.50 11.06
C PHE A 93 -11.21 3.17 11.87
N TYR A 94 -11.17 4.50 11.90
CA TYR A 94 -10.17 5.22 12.71
C TYR A 94 -10.30 4.93 14.20
N GLN A 95 -11.52 4.83 14.71
CA GLN A 95 -11.75 4.47 16.11
C GLN A 95 -11.19 3.08 16.43
N MET A 96 -11.40 2.09 15.55
CA MET A 96 -10.87 0.73 15.70
C MET A 96 -9.33 0.71 15.64
N VAL A 97 -8.73 1.44 14.70
CA VAL A 97 -7.26 1.55 14.60
C VAL A 97 -6.67 2.22 15.84
N MET A 98 -7.31 3.29 16.32
CA MET A 98 -6.85 4.02 17.51
C MET A 98 -6.99 3.23 18.81
N SER A 99 -8.00 2.35 18.90
CA SER A 99 -8.17 1.46 20.07
C SER A 99 -7.22 0.26 20.02
N GLY A 100 -6.58 0.00 18.87
CA GLY A 100 -5.71 -1.17 18.70
C GLY A 100 -6.47 -2.50 18.67
N ASP A 101 -7.76 -2.46 18.35
CA ASP A 101 -8.63 -3.63 18.31
C ASP A 101 -8.68 -4.27 16.92
N PRO A 102 -7.96 -5.38 16.70
CA PRO A 102 -7.99 -6.08 15.42
C PRO A 102 -9.34 -6.78 15.17
N ASP A 103 -10.05 -7.23 16.19
CA ASP A 103 -11.33 -7.92 16.04
C ASP A 103 -12.41 -6.93 15.59
N GLY A 104 -12.33 -5.69 16.04
CA GLY A 104 -13.14 -4.59 15.55
C GLY A 104 -12.97 -4.35 14.04
N LEU A 105 -11.74 -4.44 13.52
CA LEU A 105 -11.49 -4.33 12.08
C LEU A 105 -12.13 -5.47 11.28
N PHE A 106 -12.10 -6.70 11.80
CA PHE A 106 -12.77 -7.84 11.15
C PHE A 106 -14.29 -7.69 11.17
N SER A 107 -14.85 -7.19 12.27
CA SER A 107 -16.28 -6.90 12.38
C SER A 107 -16.71 -5.80 11.40
N LEU A 108 -15.90 -4.75 11.27
CA LEU A 108 -16.12 -3.68 10.30
C LEU A 108 -16.06 -4.22 8.86
N MET A 109 -15.07 -5.06 8.52
CA MET A 109 -14.97 -5.69 7.21
C MET A 109 -16.17 -6.59 6.90
N ARG A 110 -16.68 -7.35 7.87
CA ARG A 110 -17.88 -8.19 7.67
C ARG A 110 -19.10 -7.34 7.34
N SER A 111 -19.24 -6.18 7.99
CA SER A 111 -20.36 -5.26 7.78
C SER A 111 -20.20 -4.40 6.52
N PHE A 112 -18.96 -4.04 6.19
CA PHE A 112 -18.59 -3.18 5.06
C PHE A 112 -17.44 -3.79 4.25
N PRO A 113 -17.68 -4.89 3.50
CA PRO A 113 -16.64 -5.71 2.88
C PRO A 113 -15.85 -5.02 1.77
N TYR A 114 -16.24 -3.81 1.38
CA TYR A 114 -15.60 -2.99 0.36
C TYR A 114 -15.16 -1.62 0.88
N HIS A 115 -14.90 -1.50 2.19
CA HIS A 115 -14.27 -0.32 2.74
C HIS A 115 -12.75 -0.41 2.52
N ALA A 116 -12.22 0.42 1.62
CA ALA A 116 -10.84 0.30 1.13
C ALA A 116 -9.78 0.44 2.23
N ASP A 117 -9.96 1.39 3.16
CA ASP A 117 -9.02 1.61 4.26
C ASP A 117 -8.94 0.39 5.18
N THR A 118 -10.08 -0.22 5.52
CA THR A 118 -10.12 -1.46 6.32
C THR A 118 -9.42 -2.61 5.60
N LEU A 119 -9.66 -2.77 4.29
CA LEU A 119 -9.04 -3.82 3.49
C LEU A 119 -7.51 -3.64 3.43
N LEU A 120 -7.04 -2.41 3.23
CA LEU A 120 -5.61 -2.11 3.19
C LEU A 120 -4.95 -2.31 4.56
N GLN A 121 -5.61 -1.94 5.64
CA GLN A 121 -5.09 -2.18 6.99
C GLN A 121 -4.99 -3.69 7.29
N LEU A 122 -6.03 -4.45 6.95
CA LEU A 122 -5.99 -5.90 7.09
C LEU A 122 -4.93 -6.54 6.19
N SER A 123 -4.71 -6.03 4.96
CA SER A 123 -3.64 -6.54 4.10
C SER A 123 -2.27 -6.41 4.75
N GLU A 124 -2.03 -5.32 5.48
CA GLU A 124 -0.78 -5.10 6.22
C GLU A 124 -0.64 -6.06 7.40
N VAL A 125 -1.73 -6.26 8.17
CA VAL A 125 -1.74 -7.24 9.26
C VAL A 125 -1.40 -8.64 8.78
N TYR A 126 -2.01 -9.08 7.67
CA TYR A 126 -1.73 -10.40 7.10
C TYR A 126 -0.35 -10.49 6.45
N PHE A 127 0.15 -9.40 5.88
CA PHE A 127 1.51 -9.35 5.35
C PHE A 127 2.54 -9.57 6.48
N HIS A 128 2.36 -8.95 7.64
CA HIS A 128 3.22 -9.16 8.81
C HIS A 128 3.09 -10.55 9.45
N ARG A 129 1.99 -11.25 9.17
CA ARG A 129 1.80 -12.66 9.57
C ARG A 129 2.33 -13.64 8.52
N GLU A 130 3.02 -13.13 7.48
CA GLU A 130 3.51 -13.94 6.35
C GLU A 130 2.40 -14.62 5.52
N GLU A 131 1.15 -14.29 5.78
CA GLU A 131 -0.01 -14.77 5.02
C GLU A 131 -0.21 -13.94 3.73
N HIS A 132 0.78 -13.99 2.86
CA HIS A 132 0.85 -13.13 1.67
C HIS A 132 -0.29 -13.31 0.67
N SER A 133 -0.85 -14.51 0.55
CA SER A 133 -1.99 -14.76 -0.35
C SER A 133 -3.25 -14.03 0.12
N THR A 134 -3.51 -14.06 1.43
CA THR A 134 -4.63 -13.35 2.06
C THR A 134 -4.42 -11.84 1.97
N ALA A 135 -3.20 -11.37 2.23
CA ALA A 135 -2.84 -9.95 2.07
C ALA A 135 -3.10 -9.45 0.65
N ALA A 136 -2.71 -10.23 -0.37
CA ALA A 136 -2.94 -9.90 -1.78
C ALA A 136 -4.43 -9.85 -2.14
N ASP A 137 -5.26 -10.76 -1.61
CA ASP A 137 -6.70 -10.73 -1.84
C ASP A 137 -7.35 -9.45 -1.30
N PHE A 138 -6.92 -8.95 -0.14
CA PHE A 138 -7.40 -7.67 0.40
C PHE A 138 -6.96 -6.49 -0.46
N ILE A 139 -5.74 -6.48 -1.00
CA ILE A 139 -5.29 -5.45 -1.94
C ILE A 139 -6.16 -5.48 -3.21
N ASP A 140 -6.40 -6.66 -3.77
CA ASP A 140 -7.24 -6.83 -4.97
C ASP A 140 -8.68 -6.33 -4.72
N ARG A 141 -9.25 -6.59 -3.54
CA ARG A 141 -10.59 -6.06 -3.16
C ARG A 141 -10.60 -4.54 -3.04
N ALA A 142 -9.56 -3.94 -2.46
CA ALA A 142 -9.44 -2.49 -2.37
C ALA A 142 -9.35 -1.83 -3.75
N LEU A 143 -8.53 -2.38 -4.65
CA LEU A 143 -8.43 -1.96 -6.05
C LEU A 143 -9.77 -2.08 -6.77
N PHE A 144 -10.46 -3.19 -6.60
CA PHE A 144 -11.78 -3.43 -7.19
C PHE A 144 -12.81 -2.40 -6.73
N THR A 145 -12.79 -2.03 -5.45
CA THR A 145 -13.69 -1.02 -4.87
C THR A 145 -13.53 0.33 -5.59
N TYR A 146 -12.31 0.80 -5.75
CA TYR A 146 -12.03 2.05 -6.44
C TYR A 146 -12.31 1.96 -7.94
N GLU A 147 -11.95 0.86 -8.59
CA GLU A 147 -12.23 0.67 -10.02
C GLU A 147 -13.72 0.80 -10.32
N ARG A 148 -14.58 0.30 -9.44
CA ARG A 148 -16.03 0.46 -9.59
C ARG A 148 -16.49 1.92 -9.47
N ALA A 149 -15.85 2.73 -8.64
CA ALA A 149 -16.14 4.15 -8.55
C ALA A 149 -15.76 4.90 -9.84
N PHE A 150 -14.76 4.42 -10.55
CA PHE A 150 -14.25 5.02 -11.79
C PHE A 150 -15.01 4.59 -13.06
N VAL A 151 -15.89 3.59 -12.99
CA VAL A 151 -16.66 3.14 -14.17
C VAL A 151 -17.51 4.26 -14.74
N GLY A 152 -17.30 4.54 -16.03
CA GLY A 152 -18.00 5.59 -16.75
C GLY A 152 -17.40 7.00 -16.60
N SER A 153 -16.32 7.15 -15.84
CA SER A 153 -15.64 8.42 -15.60
C SER A 153 -14.16 8.36 -15.99
N LEU A 154 -13.32 7.78 -15.19
CA LEU A 154 -11.88 7.72 -15.39
C LEU A 154 -11.48 6.51 -16.24
N ASN A 155 -10.76 6.76 -17.32
CA ASN A 155 -10.23 5.71 -18.19
C ASN A 155 -8.70 5.63 -18.06
N PHE A 156 -8.20 4.53 -17.51
CA PHE A 156 -6.76 4.30 -17.31
C PHE A 156 -5.97 4.11 -18.62
N THR A 157 -6.64 3.87 -19.75
CA THR A 157 -5.96 3.55 -21.01
C THR A 157 -5.63 4.75 -21.86
N THR A 158 -6.22 5.91 -21.61
CA THR A 158 -6.01 7.13 -22.41
C THR A 158 -4.68 7.80 -22.14
N GLY A 159 -4.14 7.63 -20.93
CA GLY A 159 -2.90 8.27 -20.47
C GLY A 159 -3.04 9.77 -20.18
N THR A 160 -4.26 10.33 -20.26
CA THR A 160 -4.55 11.76 -20.04
C THR A 160 -5.32 12.02 -18.75
N ASN A 161 -5.81 10.98 -18.09
CA ASN A 161 -6.54 11.11 -16.83
C ASN A 161 -5.57 11.08 -15.65
N ARG A 162 -5.73 12.05 -14.75
CA ARG A 162 -4.96 12.22 -13.52
C ARG A 162 -5.88 12.07 -12.32
N LEU A 163 -5.33 11.64 -11.20
CA LEU A 163 -6.02 11.54 -9.92
C LEU A 163 -5.27 12.41 -8.92
N SER A 164 -5.94 13.39 -8.31
CA SER A 164 -5.28 14.32 -7.38
C SER A 164 -4.91 13.63 -6.07
N PHE A 165 -3.62 13.56 -5.73
CA PHE A 165 -3.15 13.01 -4.45
C PHE A 165 -3.44 13.93 -3.26
N ASP A 166 -3.66 15.23 -3.48
CA ASP A 166 -3.97 16.20 -2.43
C ASP A 166 -5.31 15.92 -1.72
N HIS A 167 -6.21 15.20 -2.40
CA HIS A 167 -7.48 14.74 -1.82
C HIS A 167 -7.28 13.42 -1.09
N VAL A 168 -7.58 13.39 0.22
CA VAL A 168 -7.41 12.20 1.06
C VAL A 168 -8.20 11.00 0.57
N GLU A 169 -9.35 11.24 -0.06
CA GLU A 169 -10.21 10.21 -0.63
C GLU A 169 -9.55 9.39 -1.74
N ASN A 170 -8.53 9.95 -2.40
CA ASN A 170 -7.81 9.28 -3.48
C ASN A 170 -6.61 8.45 -2.97
N ARG A 171 -6.07 8.79 -1.81
CA ARG A 171 -4.80 8.23 -1.29
C ARG A 171 -4.85 6.72 -1.06
N PRO A 172 -5.96 6.12 -0.58
CA PRO A 172 -6.04 4.66 -0.46
C PRO A 172 -5.89 3.93 -1.79
N PHE A 173 -6.33 4.53 -2.91
CA PHE A 173 -6.12 3.93 -4.23
C PHE A 173 -4.64 3.94 -4.65
N PHE A 174 -3.93 5.05 -4.44
CA PHE A 174 -2.48 5.11 -4.68
C PHE A 174 -1.73 4.06 -3.85
N LEU A 175 -2.08 3.93 -2.58
CA LEU A 175 -1.49 2.94 -1.69
C LEU A 175 -1.79 1.51 -2.15
N ALA A 176 -3.03 1.22 -2.54
CA ALA A 176 -3.43 -0.09 -3.06
C ALA A 176 -2.63 -0.46 -4.32
N VAL A 177 -2.52 0.46 -5.30
CA VAL A 177 -1.73 0.23 -6.52
C VAL A 177 -0.25 0.01 -6.18
N HIS A 178 0.31 0.77 -5.24
CA HIS A 178 1.71 0.64 -4.85
C HIS A 178 1.99 -0.72 -4.16
N ARG A 179 1.12 -1.16 -3.25
CA ARG A 179 1.21 -2.49 -2.63
C ARG A 179 1.05 -3.61 -3.67
N GLN A 180 0.19 -3.42 -4.67
CA GLN A 180 0.05 -4.36 -5.78
C GLN A 180 1.34 -4.48 -6.61
N VAL A 181 2.04 -3.37 -6.84
CA VAL A 181 3.37 -3.39 -7.51
C VAL A 181 4.35 -4.27 -6.73
N ALA A 182 4.43 -4.09 -5.42
CA ALA A 182 5.33 -4.84 -4.56
C ALA A 182 4.96 -6.33 -4.49
N ASP A 183 3.68 -6.65 -4.32
CA ASP A 183 3.20 -8.03 -4.26
C ASP A 183 3.40 -8.78 -5.58
N LEU A 184 3.11 -8.15 -6.71
CA LEU A 184 3.36 -8.72 -8.03
C LEU A 184 4.86 -8.99 -8.27
N GLN A 185 5.73 -8.09 -7.80
CA GLN A 185 7.17 -8.28 -7.86
C GLN A 185 7.61 -9.48 -7.01
N ARG A 186 7.12 -9.59 -5.78
CA ARG A 186 7.38 -10.71 -4.87
C ARG A 186 6.96 -12.05 -5.49
N ARG A 187 5.81 -12.09 -6.14
CA ARG A 187 5.28 -13.28 -6.85
C ARG A 187 5.98 -13.57 -8.18
N GLY A 188 7.01 -12.82 -8.56
CA GLY A 188 7.71 -12.99 -9.83
C GLY A 188 6.95 -12.48 -11.07
N CYS A 189 5.78 -11.87 -10.91
CA CYS A 189 4.97 -11.29 -11.99
C CYS A 189 5.52 -9.92 -12.42
N VAL A 190 6.83 -9.85 -12.71
CA VAL A 190 7.59 -8.59 -12.89
C VAL A 190 7.03 -7.72 -14.01
N ARG A 191 6.57 -8.33 -15.11
CA ARG A 191 6.00 -7.57 -16.23
C ARG A 191 4.67 -6.90 -15.85
N THR A 192 3.81 -7.59 -15.13
CA THR A 192 2.56 -7.02 -14.63
C THR A 192 2.84 -5.95 -13.58
N SER A 193 3.79 -6.20 -12.68
CA SER A 193 4.27 -5.20 -11.70
C SER A 193 4.72 -3.91 -12.39
N PHE A 194 5.50 -4.01 -13.47
CA PHE A 194 5.93 -2.87 -14.26
C PHE A 194 4.75 -2.07 -14.85
N GLU A 195 3.71 -2.75 -15.37
CA GLU A 195 2.54 -2.06 -15.91
C GLU A 195 1.71 -1.36 -14.80
N PHE A 196 1.58 -1.96 -13.61
CA PHE A 196 0.98 -1.30 -12.45
C PHE A 196 1.82 -0.11 -11.96
N ALA A 197 3.14 -0.23 -11.95
CA ALA A 197 4.01 0.89 -11.62
C ALA A 197 3.87 2.06 -12.62
N ARG A 198 3.74 1.74 -13.92
CA ARG A 198 3.44 2.75 -14.94
C ARG A 198 2.07 3.39 -14.77
N LEU A 199 1.07 2.60 -14.36
CA LEU A 199 -0.25 3.13 -14.02
C LEU A 199 -0.14 4.10 -12.84
N LEU A 200 0.53 3.71 -11.77
CA LEU A 200 0.73 4.54 -10.58
C LEU A 200 1.41 5.87 -10.92
N TYR A 201 2.49 5.82 -11.72
CA TYR A 201 3.14 7.03 -12.22
C TYR A 201 2.21 7.88 -13.07
N GLY A 202 1.40 7.25 -13.93
CA GLY A 202 0.45 7.94 -14.81
C GLY A 202 -0.72 8.61 -14.09
N LEU A 203 -1.03 8.23 -12.86
CA LEU A 203 -2.08 8.88 -12.06
C LEU A 203 -1.69 10.30 -11.64
N ASP A 204 -0.42 10.49 -11.25
CA ASP A 204 0.13 11.81 -10.92
C ASP A 204 1.63 11.86 -11.23
N PRO A 205 2.00 12.06 -12.50
CA PRO A 205 3.41 12.11 -12.90
C PRO A 205 4.10 13.40 -12.46
N SER A 206 3.33 14.40 -12.05
CA SER A 206 3.83 15.71 -11.69
C SER A 206 4.43 15.75 -10.29
N THR A 207 3.93 14.93 -9.38
CA THR A 207 4.42 14.84 -8.00
C THR A 207 5.02 13.47 -7.68
N ASP A 208 4.66 12.42 -8.45
CA ASP A 208 5.02 11.03 -8.16
C ASP A 208 4.84 10.69 -6.66
N PRO A 209 3.64 10.82 -6.10
CA PRO A 209 3.46 10.92 -4.66
C PRO A 209 3.94 9.70 -3.89
N HIS A 210 4.03 8.55 -4.52
CA HIS A 210 4.54 7.30 -3.93
C HIS A 210 5.96 6.94 -4.36
N GLY A 211 6.68 7.83 -5.07
CA GLY A 211 8.06 7.61 -5.49
C GLY A 211 8.21 6.37 -6.37
N VAL A 212 7.24 6.10 -7.24
CA VAL A 212 7.25 4.89 -8.07
C VAL A 212 8.37 4.91 -9.12
N LEU A 213 8.89 6.08 -9.46
CA LEU A 213 10.10 6.18 -10.28
C LEU A 213 11.27 5.42 -9.68
N LEU A 214 11.32 5.28 -8.33
CA LEU A 214 12.34 4.50 -7.64
C LEU A 214 12.19 2.98 -7.83
N HIS A 215 11.05 2.51 -8.32
CA HIS A 215 10.81 1.11 -8.72
C HIS A 215 10.95 0.89 -10.22
N LEU A 216 10.58 1.89 -11.01
CA LEU A 216 10.54 1.77 -12.47
C LEU A 216 11.92 1.59 -13.10
N ASP A 217 12.98 2.13 -12.49
CA ASP A 217 14.36 1.90 -12.92
C ASP A 217 14.75 0.41 -12.91
N TYR A 218 14.41 -0.30 -11.84
CA TYR A 218 14.62 -1.74 -11.69
C TYR A 218 13.64 -2.56 -12.53
N LEU A 219 12.33 -2.26 -12.42
CA LEU A 219 11.28 -3.04 -13.06
C LEU A 219 11.38 -3.00 -14.59
N ALA A 220 11.80 -1.86 -15.17
CA ALA A 220 11.99 -1.75 -16.61
C ALA A 220 13.07 -2.71 -17.12
N ILE A 221 14.20 -2.81 -16.43
CA ILE A 221 15.28 -3.73 -16.78
C ILE A 221 14.84 -5.19 -16.59
N LYS A 222 14.28 -5.50 -15.42
CA LYS A 222 13.87 -6.88 -15.07
C LYS A 222 12.75 -7.41 -15.94
N SER A 223 11.86 -6.55 -16.44
CA SER A 223 10.73 -6.91 -17.29
C SER A 223 11.05 -6.89 -18.81
N GLY A 224 12.27 -6.61 -19.21
CA GLY A 224 12.66 -6.53 -20.63
C GLY A 224 12.19 -5.24 -21.33
N MET A 225 11.98 -4.15 -20.56
CA MET A 225 11.49 -2.86 -21.07
C MET A 225 12.56 -1.78 -21.13
N GLN A 226 13.79 -2.18 -21.50
CA GLN A 226 14.94 -1.29 -21.57
C GLN A 226 14.70 -0.08 -22.48
N GLN A 227 14.05 -0.28 -23.63
CA GLN A 227 13.77 0.80 -24.55
C GLN A 227 12.85 1.86 -23.93
N TRP A 228 11.83 1.45 -23.18
CA TRP A 228 10.96 2.38 -22.47
C TRP A 228 11.73 3.26 -21.47
N LEU A 229 12.71 2.67 -20.75
CA LEU A 229 13.54 3.41 -19.82
C LEU A 229 14.42 4.44 -20.53
N ILE A 230 15.03 4.05 -21.65
CA ILE A 230 15.86 4.94 -22.48
C ILE A 230 14.98 6.07 -23.04
N ASP A 231 13.81 5.75 -23.59
CA ASP A 231 12.88 6.75 -24.13
C ASP A 231 12.43 7.77 -23.06
N MET A 232 12.15 7.31 -21.84
CA MET A 232 11.80 8.19 -20.71
C MET A 232 12.94 9.15 -20.36
N TRP A 233 14.18 8.64 -20.32
CA TRP A 233 15.35 9.48 -20.10
C TRP A 233 15.53 10.52 -21.20
N ASP A 234 15.40 10.11 -22.46
CA ASP A 234 15.61 10.98 -23.62
C ASP A 234 14.50 12.03 -23.78
N ILE A 235 13.26 11.67 -23.46
CA ILE A 235 12.13 12.62 -23.45
C ILE A 235 12.36 13.69 -22.39
N GLN A 236 12.63 13.28 -21.14
CA GLN A 236 12.85 14.23 -20.07
C GLN A 236 14.13 15.05 -20.24
N SER A 237 15.13 14.55 -20.96
CA SER A 237 16.34 15.32 -21.27
C SER A 237 16.07 16.55 -22.15
N LYS A 238 14.95 16.58 -22.86
CA LYS A 238 14.51 17.70 -23.70
C LYS A 238 13.72 18.76 -22.95
N PHE A 239 13.28 18.45 -21.72
CA PHE A 239 12.57 19.42 -20.90
C PHE A 239 13.50 20.56 -20.49
N THR A 240 13.01 21.76 -20.66
CA THR A 240 13.70 22.98 -20.24
C THR A 240 13.12 23.48 -18.92
N GLU A 241 13.85 24.32 -18.21
CA GLU A 241 13.24 25.14 -17.16
C GLU A 241 12.32 26.18 -17.85
N PRO A 242 11.05 26.33 -17.48
CA PRO A 242 10.39 25.91 -16.24
C PRO A 242 9.65 24.55 -16.26
N GLU A 243 9.72 23.76 -17.33
CA GLU A 243 8.90 22.56 -17.51
C GLU A 243 9.13 21.47 -16.43
N TRP A 244 10.36 21.36 -15.91
CA TRP A 244 10.70 20.40 -14.86
C TRP A 244 10.67 20.98 -13.44
N ARG A 245 10.46 22.30 -13.30
CA ARG A 245 10.48 22.94 -11.98
C ARG A 245 9.40 22.36 -11.08
N GLY A 246 9.82 21.90 -9.90
CA GLY A 246 8.90 21.28 -8.93
C GLY A 246 8.37 19.89 -9.31
N ARG A 247 8.94 19.26 -10.35
CA ARG A 247 8.55 17.89 -10.80
C ARG A 247 9.68 16.90 -10.59
N PRO A 248 9.37 15.62 -10.24
CA PRO A 248 10.37 14.57 -10.24
C PRO A 248 10.98 14.42 -11.64
N HIS A 249 12.30 14.29 -11.69
CA HIS A 249 13.03 14.20 -12.95
C HIS A 249 13.97 12.99 -12.94
N VAL A 250 13.84 12.08 -13.91
CA VAL A 250 14.62 10.83 -13.93
C VAL A 250 16.13 11.05 -13.97
N ARG A 251 16.60 12.14 -14.59
CA ARG A 251 18.03 12.48 -14.63
C ARG A 251 18.60 12.92 -13.27
N ALA A 252 17.74 13.33 -12.35
CA ALA A 252 18.13 13.66 -10.98
C ALA A 252 18.22 12.41 -10.08
N LEU A 253 17.76 11.24 -10.56
CA LEU A 253 17.71 10.03 -9.75
C LEU A 253 18.93 9.14 -10.02
N PRO A 254 19.77 8.84 -9.01
CA PRO A 254 20.93 7.99 -9.16
C PRO A 254 20.60 6.64 -9.81
N GLY A 255 19.53 5.98 -9.35
CA GLY A 255 19.10 4.69 -9.88
C GLY A 255 18.83 4.71 -11.38
N TRP A 256 18.20 5.77 -11.89
CA TRP A 256 17.93 5.92 -13.32
C TRP A 256 19.18 6.11 -14.16
N ALA A 257 20.17 6.84 -13.65
CA ALA A 257 21.45 7.02 -14.36
C ALA A 257 22.16 5.68 -14.57
N TYR A 258 22.27 4.86 -13.53
CA TYR A 258 22.88 3.53 -13.61
C TYR A 258 22.02 2.54 -14.39
N ALA A 259 20.70 2.57 -14.20
CA ALA A 259 19.79 1.71 -14.96
C ALA A 259 19.81 2.03 -16.46
N ARG A 260 19.92 3.32 -16.85
CA ARG A 260 20.10 3.71 -18.26
C ARG A 260 21.36 3.11 -18.85
N ALA A 261 22.49 3.20 -18.16
CA ALA A 261 23.73 2.60 -18.61
C ALA A 261 23.59 1.08 -18.82
N LEU A 262 22.94 0.39 -17.87
CA LEU A 262 22.67 -1.03 -17.97
C LEU A 262 21.68 -1.38 -19.09
N ALA A 263 20.65 -0.53 -19.30
CA ALA A 263 19.69 -0.71 -20.39
C ALA A 263 20.36 -0.63 -21.77
N LEU A 264 21.25 0.34 -21.96
CA LEU A 264 22.07 0.47 -23.17
C LEU A 264 22.98 -0.74 -23.35
N TYR A 265 23.67 -1.18 -22.28
CA TYR A 265 24.54 -2.36 -22.32
C TYR A 265 23.81 -3.63 -22.79
N ILE A 266 22.57 -3.82 -22.33
CA ILE A 266 21.77 -4.99 -22.73
C ILE A 266 21.31 -4.90 -24.18
N GLN A 267 21.13 -3.70 -24.72
CA GLN A 267 20.66 -3.49 -26.11
C GLN A 267 21.81 -3.42 -27.13
N GLU A 268 22.99 -3.02 -26.71
CA GLU A 268 24.17 -2.93 -27.59
C GLU A 268 24.67 -4.31 -28.00
N PRO A 269 25.25 -4.43 -29.19
CA PRO A 269 25.88 -5.67 -29.62
C PRO A 269 27.08 -6.02 -28.73
N SER A 270 27.34 -7.31 -28.53
CA SER A 270 28.39 -7.81 -27.62
C SER A 270 29.81 -7.32 -27.91
N HIS A 271 30.07 -6.75 -29.09
CA HIS A 271 31.39 -6.28 -29.52
C HIS A 271 31.56 -4.74 -29.42
N ASP A 272 30.50 -4.02 -29.11
CA ASP A 272 30.55 -2.55 -29.00
C ASP A 272 29.66 -2.06 -27.86
N HIS A 273 30.27 -1.72 -26.74
CA HIS A 273 29.62 -1.16 -25.55
C HIS A 273 30.01 0.31 -25.31
N SER A 274 30.28 1.07 -26.37
CA SER A 274 30.77 2.44 -26.26
C SER A 274 29.77 3.40 -25.64
N LYS A 275 28.50 3.34 -26.05
CA LYS A 275 27.43 4.22 -25.52
C LYS A 275 27.10 3.87 -24.07
N SER A 276 26.98 2.59 -23.76
CA SER A 276 26.69 2.13 -22.38
C SER A 276 27.83 2.48 -21.43
N THR A 277 29.09 2.30 -21.86
CA THR A 277 30.26 2.67 -21.07
C THR A 277 30.33 4.17 -20.83
N GLN A 278 30.06 4.98 -21.86
CA GLN A 278 29.96 6.43 -21.68
C GLN A 278 28.87 6.82 -20.70
N ALA A 279 27.68 6.21 -20.82
CA ALA A 279 26.57 6.45 -19.90
C ALA A 279 26.91 6.04 -18.45
N LEU A 280 27.66 4.94 -18.26
CA LEU A 280 28.11 4.49 -16.95
C LEU A 280 29.16 5.43 -16.35
N ARG A 281 30.11 5.94 -17.16
CA ARG A 281 31.06 6.97 -16.71
C ARG A 281 30.33 8.22 -16.22
N GLU A 282 29.35 8.70 -16.99
CA GLU A 282 28.50 9.84 -16.61
C GLU A 282 27.74 9.58 -15.30
N ALA A 283 27.18 8.38 -15.11
CA ALA A 283 26.48 7.98 -13.90
C ALA A 283 27.41 7.93 -12.67
N ILE A 284 28.62 7.35 -12.82
CA ILE A 284 29.64 7.28 -11.76
C ILE A 284 30.12 8.70 -11.38
N GLN A 285 30.36 9.56 -12.36
CA GLN A 285 30.76 10.94 -12.12
C GLN A 285 29.66 11.75 -11.43
N ALA A 286 28.39 11.57 -11.84
CA ALA A 286 27.27 12.31 -11.26
C ALA A 286 26.91 11.84 -9.83
N PHE A 287 26.97 10.52 -9.59
CA PHE A 287 26.48 9.87 -8.38
C PHE A 287 27.46 8.80 -7.88
N PRO A 288 28.67 9.19 -7.45
CA PRO A 288 29.72 8.26 -7.04
C PRO A 288 29.34 7.44 -5.79
N SER A 289 28.44 7.93 -4.95
CA SER A 289 27.96 7.25 -3.74
C SER A 289 27.28 5.89 -3.98
N VAL A 290 26.81 5.63 -5.20
CA VAL A 290 26.23 4.34 -5.61
C VAL A 290 27.30 3.26 -5.73
N VAL A 291 28.51 3.61 -6.20
CA VAL A 291 29.56 2.66 -6.57
C VAL A 291 29.92 1.67 -5.46
N PRO A 292 30.30 2.12 -4.25
CA PRO A 292 30.72 1.18 -3.20
C PRO A 292 29.56 0.31 -2.69
N LEU A 293 28.37 0.89 -2.60
CA LEU A 293 27.16 0.19 -2.14
C LEU A 293 26.73 -0.91 -3.12
N LEU A 294 26.76 -0.58 -4.41
CA LEU A 294 26.42 -1.54 -5.47
C LEU A 294 27.47 -2.64 -5.57
N ALA A 295 28.76 -2.28 -5.48
CA ALA A 295 29.84 -3.24 -5.52
C ALA A 295 29.76 -4.25 -4.36
N ASP A 296 29.47 -3.76 -3.14
CA ASP A 296 29.33 -4.62 -1.94
C ASP A 296 28.13 -5.57 -2.08
N LYS A 297 26.98 -5.07 -2.53
CA LYS A 297 25.76 -5.87 -2.66
C LYS A 297 25.79 -6.83 -3.87
N ALA A 298 26.47 -6.46 -4.93
CA ALA A 298 26.60 -7.29 -6.13
C ALA A 298 27.87 -8.18 -6.11
N GLU A 299 28.66 -8.14 -5.01
CA GLU A 299 29.90 -8.93 -4.83
C GLU A 299 30.97 -8.60 -5.90
N ILE A 300 31.03 -7.33 -6.32
CA ILE A 300 31.98 -6.85 -7.32
C ILE A 300 33.28 -6.39 -6.62
N THR A 301 34.41 -6.97 -6.99
CA THR A 301 35.72 -6.60 -6.45
C THR A 301 36.21 -5.29 -7.08
N LEU A 302 36.37 -4.26 -6.28
CA LEU A 302 36.97 -2.99 -6.66
C LEU A 302 38.45 -2.97 -6.25
N THR A 303 39.29 -2.21 -7.01
CA THR A 303 40.69 -1.98 -6.67
C THR A 303 40.85 -1.22 -5.34
N GLY A 304 42.02 -1.37 -4.69
CA GLY A 304 42.34 -0.66 -3.46
C GLY A 304 42.20 0.84 -3.60
N ASP A 305 42.65 1.41 -4.72
CA ASP A 305 42.56 2.84 -4.99
C ASP A 305 41.11 3.31 -5.09
N ALA A 306 40.24 2.54 -5.74
CA ALA A 306 38.83 2.83 -5.80
C ALA A 306 38.17 2.73 -4.40
N ARG A 307 38.49 1.68 -3.64
CA ARG A 307 37.95 1.50 -2.26
C ARG A 307 38.33 2.63 -1.31
N SER A 308 39.52 3.18 -1.43
CA SER A 308 40.04 4.25 -0.56
C SER A 308 39.63 5.66 -1.02
N HIS A 309 39.04 5.78 -2.21
CA HIS A 309 38.72 7.08 -2.79
C HIS A 309 37.62 7.81 -2.00
N PRO A 310 37.84 9.10 -1.62
CA PRO A 310 36.88 9.85 -0.78
C PRO A 310 35.47 9.96 -1.36
N ALA A 311 35.33 10.02 -2.70
CA ALA A 311 34.03 10.09 -3.37
C ALA A 311 33.20 8.80 -3.25
N PHE A 312 33.84 7.67 -2.93
CA PHE A 312 33.21 6.35 -2.77
C PHE A 312 33.01 5.97 -1.30
N ARG A 313 33.05 6.97 -0.41
CA ARG A 313 32.81 6.73 1.01
C ARG A 313 31.34 6.38 1.26
N ILE A 314 31.11 5.23 1.92
CA ILE A 314 29.77 4.82 2.35
C ILE A 314 29.34 5.68 3.53
N GLN A 315 28.19 6.30 3.42
CA GLN A 315 27.52 7.00 4.51
C GLN A 315 26.45 6.06 5.10
N PRO A 316 26.54 5.73 6.41
CA PRO A 316 25.61 4.77 7.02
C PRO A 316 24.25 5.37 7.35
N ASP A 317 24.17 6.66 7.63
CA ASP A 317 22.97 7.42 8.01
C ASP A 317 23.16 8.93 7.73
N ALA A 318 22.19 9.74 8.10
CA ALA A 318 22.25 11.19 7.94
C ALA A 318 23.16 11.90 8.96
N SER A 319 23.72 11.18 9.96
CA SER A 319 24.58 11.80 10.96
C SER A 319 25.85 12.37 10.33
N GLY A 320 26.14 13.62 10.64
CA GLY A 320 27.31 14.33 10.07
C GLY A 320 27.09 14.90 8.67
N LEU A 321 25.93 14.77 8.07
CA LEU A 321 25.54 15.46 6.85
C LEU A 321 24.92 16.83 7.19
N SER A 322 25.35 17.85 6.47
CA SER A 322 24.91 19.23 6.72
C SER A 322 23.68 19.63 5.91
N LYS A 323 23.34 18.86 4.89
CA LYS A 323 22.25 19.16 3.95
C LYS A 323 21.33 17.97 3.80
N ASP A 324 20.03 18.22 3.80
CA ASP A 324 19.01 17.20 3.56
C ASP A 324 19.15 16.57 2.17
N SER A 325 19.56 17.36 1.16
CA SER A 325 19.82 16.83 -0.19
C SER A 325 20.92 15.77 -0.22
N ASP A 326 21.97 15.90 0.61
CA ASP A 326 23.02 14.90 0.70
C ASP A 326 22.49 13.60 1.37
N ALA A 327 21.65 13.74 2.40
CA ALA A 327 20.99 12.61 3.03
C ALA A 327 20.09 11.86 2.03
N ILE A 328 19.30 12.59 1.23
CA ILE A 328 18.47 12.02 0.16
C ILE A 328 19.34 11.30 -0.88
N LEU A 329 20.48 11.88 -1.29
CA LEU A 329 21.38 11.24 -2.26
C LEU A 329 21.89 9.89 -1.75
N HIS A 330 22.35 9.83 -0.51
CA HIS A 330 22.81 8.58 0.09
C HIS A 330 21.68 7.58 0.28
N LEU A 331 20.49 8.02 0.72
CA LEU A 331 19.29 7.18 0.80
C LEU A 331 18.96 6.54 -0.55
N LEU A 332 18.91 7.32 -1.63
CA LEU A 332 18.65 6.83 -2.98
C LEU A 332 19.73 5.85 -3.47
N SER A 333 20.99 6.09 -3.10
CA SER A 333 22.10 5.19 -3.44
C SER A 333 21.96 3.84 -2.75
N HIS A 334 21.58 3.83 -1.47
CA HIS A 334 21.28 2.59 -0.73
C HIS A 334 20.08 1.84 -1.32
N LEU A 335 18.99 2.55 -1.63
CA LEU A 335 17.79 1.96 -2.25
C LEU A 335 18.12 1.28 -3.58
N TYR A 336 18.85 1.97 -4.46
CA TYR A 336 19.21 1.40 -5.75
C TYR A 336 20.11 0.18 -5.60
N ALA A 337 21.18 0.27 -4.80
CA ALA A 337 22.10 -0.82 -4.59
C ALA A 337 21.40 -2.06 -3.99
N GLN A 338 20.49 -1.87 -3.04
CA GLN A 338 19.72 -2.95 -2.42
C GLN A 338 18.78 -3.64 -3.41
N ARG A 339 18.09 -2.89 -4.25
CA ARG A 339 17.07 -3.41 -5.17
C ARG A 339 17.68 -3.99 -6.45
N SER A 340 18.72 -3.34 -6.96
CA SER A 340 19.23 -3.60 -8.31
C SER A 340 20.50 -4.46 -8.36
N ASN A 341 21.05 -4.89 -7.19
CA ASN A 341 22.29 -5.66 -7.16
C ASN A 341 22.25 -6.90 -8.07
N SER A 342 21.16 -7.65 -8.06
CA SER A 342 21.00 -8.87 -8.86
C SER A 342 21.13 -8.64 -10.37
N LEU A 343 20.84 -7.43 -10.85
CA LEU A 343 21.01 -7.07 -12.26
C LEU A 343 22.49 -6.91 -12.66
N TRP A 344 23.37 -6.63 -11.69
CA TRP A 344 24.80 -6.39 -11.87
C TRP A 344 25.68 -7.60 -11.56
N LYS A 345 25.15 -8.64 -10.87
CA LYS A 345 25.88 -9.87 -10.52
C LYS A 345 26.42 -10.68 -11.73
N PRO A 346 25.78 -10.72 -12.93
CA PRO A 346 26.34 -11.46 -14.07
C PRO A 346 27.78 -11.04 -14.35
N LYS A 347 28.71 -12.01 -14.44
CA LYS A 347 30.16 -11.82 -14.49
C LYS A 347 30.61 -10.76 -15.51
N GLN A 348 30.00 -10.75 -16.70
CA GLN A 348 30.34 -9.78 -17.74
C GLN A 348 29.97 -8.34 -17.32
N ARG A 349 28.82 -8.16 -16.70
CA ARG A 349 28.36 -6.85 -16.21
C ARG A 349 29.19 -6.39 -15.01
N ALA A 350 29.50 -7.30 -14.10
CA ALA A 350 30.34 -7.03 -12.94
C ALA A 350 31.75 -6.57 -13.37
N GLN A 351 32.34 -7.24 -14.33
CA GLN A 351 33.65 -6.87 -14.89
C GLN A 351 33.58 -5.52 -15.59
N TRP A 352 32.60 -5.32 -16.49
CA TRP A 352 32.39 -4.03 -17.17
C TRP A 352 32.23 -2.87 -16.19
N PHE A 353 31.47 -3.07 -15.09
CA PHE A 353 31.33 -2.08 -14.04
C PHE A 353 32.67 -1.76 -13.37
N ALA A 354 33.40 -2.79 -12.94
CA ALA A 354 34.70 -2.64 -12.27
C ALA A 354 35.74 -1.91 -13.17
N ASP A 355 35.82 -2.30 -14.45
CA ASP A 355 36.72 -1.68 -15.42
C ASP A 355 36.38 -0.19 -15.63
N THR A 356 35.09 0.13 -15.76
CA THR A 356 34.64 1.53 -15.89
C THR A 356 34.92 2.36 -14.62
N VAL A 357 34.81 1.77 -13.44
CA VAL A 357 35.18 2.44 -12.18
C VAL A 357 36.66 2.76 -12.17
N ILE A 358 37.53 1.81 -12.57
CA ILE A 358 38.99 2.03 -12.68
C ILE A 358 39.34 3.21 -13.60
N GLU A 359 38.62 3.33 -14.72
CA GLU A 359 38.83 4.44 -15.66
C GLU A 359 38.41 5.80 -15.10
N VAL A 360 37.39 5.82 -14.23
CA VAL A 360 36.83 7.07 -13.68
C VAL A 360 37.59 7.55 -12.44
N VAL A 361 38.19 6.67 -11.63
CA VAL A 361 38.94 7.03 -10.41
C VAL A 361 39.98 8.11 -10.63
N PRO A 362 40.86 8.06 -11.65
CA PRO A 362 41.83 9.14 -11.91
C PRO A 362 41.18 10.46 -12.25
N ILE A 363 40.01 10.44 -12.91
CA ILE A 363 39.24 11.64 -13.26
C ILE A 363 38.70 12.30 -11.99
N LEU A 364 38.18 11.52 -11.08
CA LEU A 364 37.65 12.01 -9.78
C LEU A 364 38.78 12.48 -8.85
N SER A 365 39.99 11.91 -8.97
CA SER A 365 41.14 12.25 -8.13
C SER A 365 41.83 13.54 -8.56
N SER A 366 41.67 13.99 -9.82
CA SER A 366 42.17 15.28 -10.25
C SER A 366 41.44 16.40 -9.51
N GLY A 367 42.13 17.45 -9.06
CA GLY A 367 41.50 18.53 -8.28
C GLY A 367 40.33 19.20 -9.01
N GLN A 368 40.24 19.01 -10.32
CA GLN A 368 39.08 19.36 -11.15
C GLN A 368 37.97 18.28 -11.11
N GLY A 369 38.26 17.04 -10.71
CA GLY A 369 37.32 15.92 -10.80
C GLY A 369 36.19 15.97 -9.79
N LEU A 370 36.45 16.42 -8.56
CA LEU A 370 35.41 16.60 -7.55
C LEU A 370 34.49 17.76 -7.91
N GLU A 371 35.05 18.84 -8.46
CA GLU A 371 34.29 19.98 -8.98
C GLU A 371 33.55 19.58 -10.27
N ALA A 372 34.14 18.75 -11.13
CA ALA A 372 33.48 18.22 -12.32
C ALA A 372 32.32 17.25 -11.96
N SER A 373 32.43 16.48 -10.87
CA SER A 373 31.33 15.68 -10.33
C SER A 373 30.15 16.57 -9.90
N LYS A 374 30.42 17.61 -9.14
CA LYS A 374 29.42 18.61 -8.76
C LYS A 374 28.88 19.41 -9.94
N ALA A 375 29.67 19.58 -10.98
CA ALA A 375 29.29 20.27 -12.22
C ALA A 375 28.57 19.36 -13.24
N SER A 376 28.42 18.07 -12.97
CA SER A 376 27.65 17.17 -13.81
C SER A 376 26.19 17.66 -13.91
N PRO A 377 25.59 17.69 -15.12
CA PRO A 377 24.22 18.15 -15.30
C PRO A 377 23.20 17.43 -14.40
N SER A 378 23.38 16.14 -14.20
CA SER A 378 22.52 15.31 -13.33
C SER A 378 22.69 15.65 -11.86
N SER A 379 23.92 15.87 -11.38
CA SER A 379 24.20 16.27 -10.00
C SER A 379 23.66 17.67 -9.71
N ILE A 380 23.88 18.63 -10.62
CA ILE A 380 23.34 20.00 -10.51
C ILE A 380 21.80 19.94 -10.42
N LEU A 381 21.18 19.19 -11.32
CA LEU A 381 19.72 19.05 -11.35
C LEU A 381 19.19 18.43 -10.06
N PHE A 382 19.86 17.40 -9.55
CA PHE A 382 19.51 16.76 -8.28
C PHE A 382 19.52 17.77 -7.12
N HIS A 383 20.64 18.45 -6.92
CA HIS A 383 20.76 19.42 -5.82
C HIS A 383 19.80 20.59 -5.97
N LYS A 384 19.58 21.07 -7.18
CA LYS A 384 18.62 22.14 -7.43
C LYS A 384 17.20 21.71 -7.08
N LEU A 385 16.75 20.54 -7.55
CA LEU A 385 15.39 20.02 -7.29
C LEU A 385 15.14 19.82 -5.78
N TYR A 386 16.03 19.13 -5.09
CA TYR A 386 15.81 18.81 -3.67
C TYR A 386 16.16 19.93 -2.70
N THR A 387 16.73 21.04 -3.19
CA THR A 387 16.93 22.28 -2.41
C THR A 387 15.79 23.27 -2.63
N GLU A 388 15.33 23.44 -3.89
CA GLU A 388 14.29 24.42 -4.24
C GLU A 388 12.86 23.87 -4.03
N ALA A 389 12.67 22.57 -4.10
CA ALA A 389 11.38 21.91 -3.93
C ALA A 389 11.46 20.77 -2.90
N PRO A 390 11.57 21.11 -1.60
CA PRO A 390 11.72 20.11 -0.54
C PRO A 390 10.52 19.14 -0.46
N ASP A 391 9.35 19.55 -0.91
CA ASP A 391 8.15 18.72 -0.95
C ASP A 391 8.31 17.49 -1.86
N LEU A 392 9.20 17.53 -2.86
CA LEU A 392 9.53 16.36 -3.68
C LEU A 392 10.18 15.22 -2.87
N ALA A 393 10.86 15.54 -1.77
CA ALA A 393 11.44 14.54 -0.90
C ALA A 393 10.38 13.68 -0.20
N TYR A 394 9.16 14.20 0.01
CA TYR A 394 8.07 13.44 0.63
C TYR A 394 7.68 12.19 -0.17
N SER A 395 7.80 12.21 -1.49
CA SER A 395 7.58 11.04 -2.32
C SER A 395 8.59 9.93 -2.03
N ILE A 396 9.87 10.29 -1.85
CA ILE A 396 10.95 9.38 -1.49
C ILE A 396 10.74 8.82 -0.08
N TYR A 397 10.44 9.69 0.87
CA TYR A 397 10.19 9.27 2.26
C TYR A 397 8.98 8.34 2.36
N ARG A 398 7.88 8.66 1.68
CA ARG A 398 6.69 7.80 1.62
C ARG A 398 6.99 6.46 0.98
N HIS A 399 7.80 6.43 -0.07
CA HIS A 399 8.25 5.20 -0.70
C HIS A 399 8.96 4.28 0.29
N VAL A 400 9.92 4.81 1.05
CA VAL A 400 10.64 4.05 2.08
C VAL A 400 9.69 3.55 3.18
N MET A 401 8.78 4.41 3.65
CA MET A 401 7.86 4.06 4.73
C MET A 401 6.84 2.99 4.35
N VAL A 402 6.43 2.94 3.08
CA VAL A 402 5.39 2.02 2.60
C VAL A 402 5.95 0.66 2.20
N LEU A 403 7.12 0.63 1.59
CA LEU A 403 7.60 -0.58 0.92
C LEU A 403 8.77 -1.27 1.61
N GLU A 404 9.58 -0.53 2.34
CA GLU A 404 10.75 -1.15 2.93
C GLU A 404 10.37 -1.82 4.25
N PRO A 405 10.55 -3.14 4.38
CA PRO A 405 10.27 -3.83 5.63
C PRO A 405 11.11 -3.26 6.76
N MET A 406 10.56 -3.16 7.96
CA MET A 406 11.24 -2.59 9.13
C MET A 406 12.59 -3.26 9.42
N SER A 407 12.72 -4.57 9.18
CA SER A 407 13.97 -5.31 9.36
C SER A 407 15.08 -4.88 8.40
N ARG A 408 14.74 -4.46 7.20
CA ARG A 408 15.68 -3.95 6.17
C ARG A 408 15.76 -2.43 6.17
N ALA A 409 14.72 -1.78 6.65
CA ALA A 409 14.57 -0.34 6.67
C ALA A 409 15.40 0.34 7.77
N GLY A 410 15.88 -0.36 8.79
CA GLY A 410 16.59 0.23 9.91
C GLY A 410 17.73 1.17 9.50
N ARG A 411 18.48 0.84 8.45
CA ARG A 411 19.51 1.72 7.89
C ARG A 411 18.93 2.86 7.05
N LEU A 412 17.84 2.63 6.31
CA LEU A 412 17.21 3.63 5.45
C LEU A 412 16.48 4.69 6.26
N PHE A 413 15.86 4.31 7.37
CA PHE A 413 15.21 5.25 8.28
C PHE A 413 16.20 6.24 8.93
N GLY A 414 17.49 5.86 9.07
CA GLY A 414 18.53 6.77 9.55
C GLY A 414 18.80 7.98 8.63
N PHE A 415 18.30 7.95 7.39
CA PHE A 415 18.38 9.09 6.46
C PHE A 415 17.11 9.95 6.46
N LEU A 416 16.03 9.50 7.10
CA LEU A 416 14.79 10.25 7.14
C LEU A 416 14.88 11.39 8.18
N PRO A 417 14.39 12.59 7.86
CA PRO A 417 14.36 13.69 8.81
C PRO A 417 13.50 13.36 10.04
N SER A 418 13.86 13.93 11.18
CA SER A 418 13.14 13.71 12.44
C SER A 418 11.66 14.09 12.37
N HIS A 419 11.32 15.15 11.65
CA HIS A 419 9.92 15.56 11.48
C HIS A 419 9.09 14.55 10.68
N VAL A 420 9.71 13.74 9.81
CA VAL A 420 9.06 12.65 9.08
C VAL A 420 8.90 11.42 9.97
N THR A 421 9.96 11.04 10.70
CA THR A 421 9.94 9.85 11.55
C THR A 421 9.07 10.02 12.80
N SER A 422 8.89 11.26 13.27
CA SER A 422 8.00 11.61 14.38
C SER A 422 6.59 12.01 13.95
N ALA A 423 6.33 12.14 12.64
CA ALA A 423 5.01 12.49 12.13
C ALA A 423 3.97 11.44 12.51
N ARG A 424 2.76 11.91 12.82
CA ARG A 424 1.63 11.02 13.05
C ARG A 424 1.28 10.32 11.74
N GLN A 425 1.48 9.02 11.71
CA GLN A 425 1.11 8.21 10.56
C GLN A 425 -0.33 7.74 10.69
N LEU A 426 -1.09 7.89 9.62
CA LEU A 426 -2.42 7.35 9.50
C LEU A 426 -2.35 5.99 8.82
N ALA A 427 -3.23 5.06 9.21
CA ALA A 427 -3.20 3.68 8.75
C ALA A 427 -3.15 3.51 7.22
N CYS A 428 -3.87 4.37 6.48
CA CYS A 428 -3.93 4.34 5.01
C CYS A 428 -3.32 5.57 4.33
N ASP A 429 -2.74 6.46 5.11
CA ASP A 429 -2.03 7.64 4.65
C ASP A 429 -0.74 7.81 5.49
N PRO A 430 0.27 6.97 5.24
CA PRO A 430 1.44 6.87 6.09
C PRO A 430 2.25 8.17 6.17
N LEU A 431 2.22 8.99 5.14
CA LEU A 431 2.84 10.31 5.11
C LEU A 431 2.02 11.22 4.19
N PRO A 432 1.07 12.00 4.72
CA PRO A 432 0.31 12.97 3.95
C PRO A 432 1.21 13.99 3.21
N PRO A 433 0.76 14.59 2.10
CA PRO A 433 1.47 15.70 1.51
C PRO A 433 1.49 16.90 2.47
N PRO A 434 2.49 17.80 2.38
CA PRO A 434 2.62 18.93 3.31
C PRO A 434 1.44 19.89 3.29
N ASN A 435 0.80 20.05 2.13
CA ASN A 435 -0.31 20.99 1.92
C ASN A 435 -1.50 20.29 1.24
N PRO A 436 -2.22 19.41 1.95
CA PRO A 436 -3.34 18.67 1.37
C PRO A 436 -4.57 19.57 1.16
N VAL A 437 -5.46 19.13 0.26
CA VAL A 437 -6.79 19.74 0.08
C VAL A 437 -7.76 19.23 1.13
N SER A 438 -7.68 17.95 1.43
CA SER A 438 -8.50 17.31 2.46
C SER A 438 -7.65 16.35 3.29
N GLU A 439 -8.04 16.22 4.56
CA GLU A 439 -7.45 15.31 5.53
C GLU A 439 -8.55 14.64 6.34
N TYR A 440 -8.27 13.49 6.91
CA TYR A 440 -9.17 12.84 7.86
C TYR A 440 -9.17 13.57 9.21
N ASN A 441 -9.87 14.71 9.25
CA ASN A 441 -10.01 15.58 10.41
C ASN A 441 -11.49 15.78 10.78
N GLY A 442 -11.77 16.63 11.77
CA GLY A 442 -13.12 16.92 12.22
C GLY A 442 -14.04 17.47 11.13
N GLU A 443 -13.52 18.36 10.29
CA GLU A 443 -14.24 18.98 9.18
C GLU A 443 -14.63 17.95 8.12
N PHE A 444 -13.71 17.06 7.76
CA PHE A 444 -13.98 15.97 6.81
C PHE A 444 -15.12 15.05 7.27
N PHE A 445 -15.18 14.76 8.59
CA PHE A 445 -16.18 13.89 9.17
C PHE A 445 -17.47 14.63 9.58
N GLU A 446 -17.58 15.93 9.33
CA GLU A 446 -18.81 16.66 9.60
C GLU A 446 -19.97 16.12 8.75
N GLY A 447 -21.11 15.86 9.41
CA GLY A 447 -22.28 15.27 8.78
C GLY A 447 -22.11 13.81 8.33
N ALA A 448 -21.05 13.11 8.78
CA ALA A 448 -20.93 11.67 8.58
C ALA A 448 -22.06 10.93 9.30
N GLU A 449 -22.71 10.01 8.60
CA GLU A 449 -23.77 9.18 9.16
C GLU A 449 -23.13 8.03 9.95
N ASP A 450 -23.67 7.71 11.14
CA ASP A 450 -23.27 6.50 11.84
C ASP A 450 -23.55 5.28 10.94
N PRO A 451 -22.51 4.50 10.56
CA PRO A 451 -22.69 3.39 9.64
C PRO A 451 -23.52 2.25 10.23
N PHE A 452 -23.57 2.16 11.55
CA PHE A 452 -24.34 1.16 12.29
C PHE A 452 -25.72 1.66 12.70
N ALA A 453 -25.98 2.97 12.61
CA ALA A 453 -27.31 3.51 12.85
C ALA A 453 -28.31 2.88 11.90
N MET A 454 -29.27 2.16 12.45
CA MET A 454 -30.40 1.69 11.67
C MET A 454 -31.15 2.89 11.11
N ARG A 455 -31.29 2.93 9.79
CA ARG A 455 -32.26 3.85 9.17
C ARG A 455 -33.64 3.42 9.60
N ILE A 456 -34.14 4.07 10.63
CA ILE A 456 -35.55 3.94 11.10
C ILE A 456 -36.56 4.18 9.95
N GLY A 457 -36.08 4.74 8.81
CA GLY A 457 -36.92 5.08 7.66
C GLY A 457 -37.14 3.97 6.61
N ASN A 458 -36.48 2.81 6.67
CA ASN A 458 -36.72 1.74 5.70
C ASN A 458 -37.41 0.52 6.32
N THR A 459 -38.48 0.81 7.05
CA THR A 459 -39.34 -0.18 7.73
C THR A 459 -39.75 -1.35 6.84
N ARG A 460 -39.96 -1.14 5.53
CA ARG A 460 -40.35 -2.23 4.61
C ARG A 460 -39.28 -3.27 4.38
N ASN A 461 -38.02 -2.88 4.26
CA ASN A 461 -36.92 -3.85 4.04
C ASN A 461 -36.53 -4.57 5.34
N ASN A 462 -36.49 -3.84 6.44
CA ASN A 462 -36.24 -4.41 7.75
C ASN A 462 -37.41 -5.33 8.18
N GLN A 463 -38.62 -4.96 7.86
CA GLN A 463 -39.80 -5.80 8.12
C GLN A 463 -39.78 -7.07 7.26
N ARG A 464 -39.42 -7.00 5.97
CA ARG A 464 -39.27 -8.17 5.11
C ARG A 464 -38.11 -9.08 5.56
N LEU A 465 -37.02 -8.51 6.05
CA LEU A 465 -35.91 -9.26 6.60
C LEU A 465 -36.31 -9.96 7.88
N LEU A 466 -36.98 -9.24 8.77
CA LEU A 466 -37.51 -9.77 10.03
C LEU A 466 -38.56 -10.88 9.77
N GLU A 467 -39.44 -10.67 8.77
CA GLU A 467 -40.42 -11.67 8.33
C GLU A 467 -39.80 -12.95 7.79
N ARG A 468 -38.62 -12.82 7.20
CA ARG A 468 -37.86 -13.92 6.65
C ARG A 468 -37.10 -14.71 7.72
N MET A 469 -36.59 -13.99 8.73
CA MET A 469 -35.83 -14.57 9.83
C MET A 469 -36.72 -15.14 10.92
N ILE A 470 -37.82 -14.48 11.20
CA ILE A 470 -38.84 -14.88 12.19
C ILE A 470 -40.20 -14.96 11.46
N PRO A 471 -40.55 -16.13 10.93
CA PRO A 471 -41.80 -16.30 10.17
C PRO A 471 -43.06 -16.10 11.02
N ASP A 472 -43.00 -16.41 12.32
CA ASP A 472 -44.15 -16.26 13.23
C ASP A 472 -44.46 -14.79 13.54
N PRO A 473 -45.64 -14.29 13.16
CA PRO A 473 -46.03 -12.90 13.38
C PRO A 473 -46.30 -12.56 14.85
N VAL A 474 -46.67 -13.57 15.67
CA VAL A 474 -46.96 -13.38 17.10
C VAL A 474 -45.64 -13.16 17.83
N PHE A 475 -44.66 -14.02 17.58
CA PHE A 475 -43.32 -13.94 18.17
C PHE A 475 -42.59 -12.64 17.75
N ARG A 476 -42.71 -12.23 16.49
CA ARG A 476 -42.14 -10.93 16.05
C ARG A 476 -42.71 -9.74 16.85
N ARG A 477 -44.02 -9.74 17.10
CA ARG A 477 -44.67 -8.66 17.86
C ARG A 477 -44.20 -8.67 19.31
N GLN A 478 -44.17 -9.84 19.94
CA GLN A 478 -43.68 -10.00 21.31
C GLN A 478 -42.22 -9.50 21.45
N LEU A 479 -41.37 -9.83 20.48
CA LEU A 479 -39.98 -9.39 20.46
C LEU A 479 -39.86 -7.87 20.25
N GLN A 480 -40.72 -7.26 19.43
CA GLN A 480 -40.78 -5.81 19.25
C GLN A 480 -41.22 -5.10 20.53
N ASP A 481 -42.26 -5.63 21.20
CA ASP A 481 -42.76 -5.10 22.46
C ASP A 481 -41.71 -5.25 23.58
N PHE A 482 -40.96 -6.36 23.59
CA PHE A 482 -39.86 -6.60 24.52
C PHE A 482 -38.71 -5.58 24.32
N PHE A 483 -38.26 -5.33 23.10
CA PHE A 483 -37.24 -4.33 22.81
C PHE A 483 -37.69 -2.90 23.17
N ALA A 484 -38.96 -2.60 22.95
CA ALA A 484 -39.54 -1.32 23.33
C ALA A 484 -39.65 -1.13 24.87
N ALA A 485 -39.92 -2.23 25.59
CA ALA A 485 -39.99 -2.24 27.03
C ALA A 485 -38.62 -2.22 27.74
N ASN A 486 -37.55 -2.68 27.06
CA ASN A 486 -36.22 -2.83 27.65
C ASN A 486 -35.17 -2.03 26.86
N PRO A 487 -35.07 -0.70 27.04
CA PRO A 487 -34.13 0.13 26.29
C PRO A 487 -32.65 -0.19 26.58
N GLN A 488 -32.31 -0.71 27.74
CA GLN A 488 -30.95 -1.14 28.09
C GLN A 488 -30.54 -2.39 27.31
N PHE A 489 -31.47 -3.33 27.11
CA PHE A 489 -31.27 -4.47 26.26
C PHE A 489 -31.11 -4.04 24.78
N ALA A 490 -31.93 -3.09 24.34
CA ALA A 490 -31.81 -2.53 22.99
C ALA A 490 -30.45 -1.85 22.74
N GLN A 491 -29.77 -1.28 23.75
CA GLN A 491 -28.45 -0.69 23.65
C GLN A 491 -27.34 -1.75 23.42
N ARG A 492 -27.53 -3.00 23.85
CA ARG A 492 -26.58 -4.10 23.61
C ARG A 492 -26.61 -4.57 22.16
N PHE A 493 -27.65 -4.26 21.41
CA PHE A 493 -27.80 -4.62 20.00
C PHE A 493 -28.01 -3.34 19.17
N PRO A 494 -26.94 -2.64 18.79
CA PRO A 494 -27.03 -1.42 18.01
C PRO A 494 -27.76 -1.60 16.68
N GLY A 495 -27.74 -2.79 16.11
CA GLY A 495 -28.53 -3.20 14.96
C GLY A 495 -29.98 -3.58 15.27
N GLY A 496 -30.43 -3.44 16.51
CA GLY A 496 -31.80 -3.67 16.97
C GLY A 496 -32.24 -5.13 16.84
N ILE A 497 -33.55 -5.32 16.68
CA ILE A 497 -34.19 -6.65 16.60
C ILE A 497 -33.65 -7.51 15.47
N VAL A 498 -33.18 -6.94 14.38
CA VAL A 498 -32.65 -7.69 13.24
C VAL A 498 -31.27 -8.29 13.57
N GLU A 499 -30.43 -7.54 14.25
CA GLU A 499 -29.14 -8.02 14.74
C GLU A 499 -29.35 -9.13 15.79
N PHE A 500 -30.21 -8.89 16.74
CA PHE A 500 -30.58 -9.90 17.73
C PHE A 500 -31.09 -11.18 17.05
N ALA A 501 -31.99 -11.07 16.07
CA ALA A 501 -32.53 -12.22 15.38
C ALA A 501 -31.46 -12.99 14.56
N GLN A 502 -30.42 -12.31 14.05
CA GLN A 502 -29.28 -12.94 13.38
C GLN A 502 -28.42 -13.74 14.36
N ILE A 503 -28.16 -13.16 15.53
CA ILE A 503 -27.37 -13.81 16.58
C ILE A 503 -28.16 -14.97 17.20
N ALA A 504 -29.44 -14.74 17.52
CA ALA A 504 -30.35 -15.74 18.08
C ALA A 504 -30.55 -16.94 17.16
N GLY A 505 -30.60 -16.73 15.85
CA GLY A 505 -30.68 -17.82 14.86
C GLY A 505 -29.43 -18.69 14.75
N GLN A 506 -28.33 -18.31 15.41
CA GLN A 506 -27.07 -19.07 15.48
C GLN A 506 -26.83 -19.72 16.85
N MET A 507 -27.67 -19.40 17.86
CA MET A 507 -27.58 -19.93 19.23
C MET A 507 -28.45 -21.17 19.40
N PRO A 508 -28.04 -22.14 20.25
CA PRO A 508 -28.91 -23.19 20.73
C PRO A 508 -30.12 -22.61 21.46
N GLU A 509 -31.26 -23.28 21.35
CA GLU A 509 -32.56 -22.82 21.93
C GLU A 509 -32.45 -22.59 23.44
N ASP A 510 -31.76 -23.45 24.16
CA ASP A 510 -31.55 -23.36 25.63
C ASP A 510 -30.79 -22.07 26.02
N THR A 511 -29.77 -21.68 25.23
CA THR A 511 -28.97 -20.47 25.48
C THR A 511 -29.77 -19.18 25.22
N LEU A 512 -30.73 -19.24 24.31
CA LEU A 512 -31.60 -18.11 23.99
C LEU A 512 -32.63 -17.89 25.09
N GLU A 513 -33.21 -18.96 25.65
CA GLU A 513 -34.10 -18.90 26.78
C GLU A 513 -33.40 -18.35 28.04
N ASP A 514 -32.20 -18.83 28.34
CA ASP A 514 -31.38 -18.34 29.45
C ASP A 514 -31.03 -16.86 29.29
N LEU A 515 -30.70 -16.39 28.08
CA LEU A 515 -30.45 -14.97 27.82
C LEU A 515 -31.68 -14.10 28.03
N MET A 516 -32.85 -14.58 27.63
CA MET A 516 -34.11 -13.85 27.81
C MET A 516 -34.56 -13.84 29.28
N MET A 517 -34.34 -14.96 30.00
CA MET A 517 -34.66 -15.05 31.45
C MET A 517 -33.73 -14.16 32.28
N ALA A 518 -32.42 -14.14 32.00
CA ALA A 518 -31.46 -13.27 32.71
C ALA A 518 -31.75 -11.76 32.57
N VAL A 519 -32.43 -11.35 31.49
CA VAL A 519 -32.83 -9.96 31.28
C VAL A 519 -34.09 -9.62 32.09
N VAL A 520 -35.03 -10.56 32.23
CA VAL A 520 -36.26 -10.39 33.03
C VAL A 520 -35.90 -10.34 34.53
N ASP A 521 -34.98 -11.20 34.99
CA ASP A 521 -34.50 -11.19 36.38
C ASP A 521 -33.63 -9.96 36.69
N GLY A 522 -32.80 -9.50 35.75
CA GLY A 522 -32.01 -8.27 35.90
C GLY A 522 -32.88 -7.00 36.08
N ALA A 523 -34.05 -6.97 35.47
CA ALA A 523 -35.00 -5.85 35.63
C ALA A 523 -35.71 -5.84 37.00
N GLN A 524 -35.76 -6.95 37.72
CA GLN A 524 -36.31 -7.05 39.08
C GLN A 524 -35.24 -6.74 40.17
N ILE A 525 -33.95 -6.93 39.89
CA ILE A 525 -32.86 -6.72 40.87
C ILE A 525 -32.50 -5.22 41.03
N GLU A 526 -32.84 -4.35 40.10
CA GLU A 526 -32.59 -2.90 40.23
C GLU A 526 -33.54 -2.16 41.18
N GLN A 527 -34.58 -2.85 41.72
CA GLN A 527 -35.43 -2.28 42.78
C GLN A 527 -34.93 -2.52 44.20
N ASP A 528 -33.97 -3.45 44.41
CA ASP A 528 -33.32 -3.68 45.70
C ASP A 528 -31.82 -3.36 45.61
N GLY A 529 -31.50 -2.13 46.00
CA GLY A 529 -30.12 -1.66 45.97
C GLY A 529 -29.22 -2.41 46.96
N GLN A 530 -28.20 -3.04 46.43
CA GLN A 530 -26.81 -3.03 46.94
C GLN A 530 -25.87 -3.91 46.09
N GLY A 531 -24.91 -3.26 45.44
CA GLY A 531 -23.56 -3.73 45.31
C GLY A 531 -23.24 -4.94 44.43
N ARG A 532 -23.40 -4.84 43.08
CA ARG A 532 -22.61 -5.63 42.14
C ARG A 532 -22.19 -4.76 40.95
N MET A 533 -20.94 -4.91 40.54
CA MET A 533 -20.42 -4.20 39.37
C MET A 533 -21.14 -4.65 38.10
N PRO A 534 -21.49 -3.75 37.15
CA PRO A 534 -22.06 -4.14 35.88
C PRO A 534 -21.00 -4.81 35.00
N GLY A 535 -21.16 -6.10 34.71
CA GLY A 535 -20.29 -6.83 33.80
C GLY A 535 -19.97 -8.29 34.15
N GLN A 536 -20.35 -8.78 35.35
CA GLN A 536 -20.18 -10.20 35.69
C GLN A 536 -21.41 -11.02 35.27
N LEU A 537 -21.17 -12.00 34.41
CA LEU A 537 -22.15 -13.03 34.05
C LEU A 537 -22.44 -13.94 35.26
N PRO A 538 -23.68 -14.37 35.49
CA PRO A 538 -24.00 -15.35 36.54
C PRO A 538 -23.37 -16.70 36.16
N GLY A 539 -22.34 -17.13 36.87
CA GLY A 539 -21.71 -18.41 36.66
C GLY A 539 -20.18 -18.44 36.86
N GLU A 540 -19.51 -17.30 36.99
CA GLU A 540 -18.06 -17.28 37.20
C GLU A 540 -17.57 -17.68 38.60
N ASP A 541 -18.46 -17.76 39.60
CA ASP A 541 -18.09 -18.11 40.97
C ASP A 541 -18.02 -19.63 41.26
N PHE A 542 -18.23 -20.50 40.25
CA PHE A 542 -18.25 -21.94 40.47
C PHE A 542 -17.06 -22.72 39.93
N LEU A 543 -16.02 -22.08 39.38
CA LEU A 543 -14.88 -22.79 38.73
C LEU A 543 -13.50 -22.59 39.36
N GLU A 544 -13.38 -21.86 40.49
CA GLU A 544 -12.07 -21.67 41.13
C GLU A 544 -11.66 -22.71 42.19
N ASP A 545 -12.53 -23.65 42.58
CA ASP A 545 -12.23 -24.54 43.73
C ASP A 545 -11.99 -26.03 43.43
N GLN A 546 -11.83 -26.44 42.14
CA GLN A 546 -11.44 -27.84 41.84
C GLN A 546 -10.57 -27.97 40.61
N LEU A 547 -9.29 -27.69 40.75
CA LEU A 547 -8.27 -28.28 39.86
C LEU A 547 -6.91 -28.31 40.58
N GLU A 548 -6.71 -29.36 41.40
CA GLU A 548 -5.35 -29.83 41.69
C GLU A 548 -4.77 -30.53 40.44
N PRO A 549 -3.45 -30.36 40.15
CA PRO A 549 -2.84 -30.98 38.97
C PRO A 549 -2.53 -32.47 39.23
N PRO A 550 -2.86 -33.37 38.31
CA PRO A 550 -2.37 -34.73 38.40
C PRO A 550 -0.90 -34.82 37.95
N ALA A 551 -0.18 -35.63 38.73
CA ALA A 551 1.22 -35.96 38.58
C ALA A 551 1.59 -36.64 37.27
N ALA A 552 2.85 -36.43 36.91
CA ALA A 552 3.53 -37.09 35.78
C ALA A 552 3.47 -38.65 35.85
N VAL A 553 3.17 -39.25 34.71
CA VAL A 553 3.53 -40.65 34.42
C VAL A 553 4.22 -40.67 33.06
N ALA A 554 5.48 -41.10 33.09
CA ALA A 554 6.31 -41.44 31.96
C ALA A 554 6.01 -42.89 31.47
N GLN A 555 6.49 -43.22 30.29
CA GLN A 555 6.64 -44.55 29.64
C GLN A 555 5.53 -44.85 28.61
N ASP A 556 5.78 -45.42 27.43
CA ASP A 556 6.92 -46.10 26.82
C ASP A 556 6.78 -46.10 25.29
N ALA A 557 7.92 -46.32 24.63
CA ALA A 557 8.09 -46.55 23.19
C ALA A 557 7.40 -47.80 22.66
N HIS A 558 7.04 -47.87 21.38
CA HIS A 558 7.53 -48.90 20.43
C HIS A 558 6.97 -48.70 19.01
N ASN A 559 7.90 -48.65 18.08
CA ASN A 559 7.98 -49.21 16.72
C ASN A 559 6.71 -49.62 15.98
N LEU A 560 6.60 -49.17 14.75
CA LEU A 560 6.40 -50.04 13.57
C LEU A 560 6.89 -49.32 12.31
N GLU A 561 7.94 -49.89 11.73
CA GLU A 561 8.38 -49.73 10.35
C GLU A 561 7.37 -50.40 9.43
N ASP A 562 7.18 -49.91 8.22
CA ASP A 562 7.37 -50.64 6.96
C ASP A 562 6.91 -49.82 5.74
N ASP A 563 7.86 -49.71 4.83
CA ASP A 563 7.85 -49.73 3.35
C ASP A 563 6.78 -48.95 2.54
N ILE A 564 7.28 -48.15 1.58
CA ILE A 564 7.17 -48.38 0.13
C ILE A 564 7.73 -47.21 -0.69
N ASP A 565 8.73 -47.55 -1.51
CA ASP A 565 9.12 -47.15 -2.87
C ASP A 565 9.29 -45.70 -3.36
N GLU A 566 10.46 -45.56 -3.88
CA GLU A 566 11.13 -44.58 -4.73
C GLU A 566 10.29 -43.96 -5.86
N ALA A 567 10.43 -42.64 -6.02
CA ALA A 567 10.51 -42.01 -7.33
C ALA A 567 11.47 -40.82 -7.27
N VAL A 568 12.56 -40.96 -7.97
CA VAL A 568 13.62 -39.96 -8.19
C VAL A 568 13.08 -38.82 -9.04
N VAL A 569 13.23 -37.60 -8.58
CA VAL A 569 13.25 -36.39 -9.43
C VAL A 569 14.34 -35.49 -8.91
N ASP A 570 15.27 -35.13 -9.80
CA ASP A 570 16.38 -34.21 -9.59
C ASP A 570 15.87 -32.81 -9.16
N GLU A 571 16.34 -32.33 -8.03
CA GLU A 571 16.19 -30.94 -7.61
C GLU A 571 17.57 -30.29 -7.48
N ASP A 572 17.74 -29.21 -8.21
CA ASP A 572 18.89 -28.33 -8.10
C ASP A 572 18.87 -27.64 -6.73
N GLU A 573 19.97 -27.80 -6.01
CA GLU A 573 20.26 -27.17 -4.73
C GLU A 573 20.42 -25.66 -4.91
N ASP A 574 19.55 -24.86 -4.29
CA ASP A 574 19.80 -23.47 -3.96
C ASP A 574 19.92 -23.33 -2.44
N ASP A 575 21.13 -23.01 -2.00
CA ASP A 575 21.52 -22.74 -0.62
C ASP A 575 20.64 -21.66 0.02
N GLU A 576 19.88 -22.00 1.04
CA GLU A 576 19.27 -21.07 1.98
C GLU A 576 20.18 -20.92 3.20
N ASP A 577 20.77 -19.73 3.35
CA ASP A 577 21.39 -19.29 4.60
C ASP A 577 20.28 -18.98 5.62
N GLU A 578 20.12 -19.89 6.58
CA GLU A 578 19.38 -19.67 7.82
C GLU A 578 20.17 -18.73 8.73
N ASP A 579 19.73 -17.48 8.88
CA ASP A 579 20.10 -16.64 10.01
C ASP A 579 18.88 -16.45 10.93
N GLU A 580 19.04 -16.99 12.14
CA GLU A 580 18.15 -16.83 13.28
C GLU A 580 17.87 -15.35 13.56
N ALA A 581 16.61 -14.96 13.54
CA ALA A 581 16.15 -13.69 14.10
C ALA A 581 14.91 -13.92 14.96
N ASP A 582 15.18 -14.05 16.24
CA ASP A 582 14.21 -14.08 17.32
C ASP A 582 13.30 -12.84 17.37
N VAL A 583 12.03 -13.14 17.44
CA VAL A 583 10.95 -12.48 18.19
C VAL A 583 11.17 -11.02 18.59
N ALA A 584 10.79 -10.10 17.70
CA ALA A 584 10.35 -8.75 18.06
C ALA A 584 9.16 -8.33 17.20
N VAL A 585 8.16 -9.17 17.17
CA VAL A 585 6.89 -8.93 16.50
C VAL A 585 5.92 -8.34 17.50
N SER A 586 5.26 -7.26 17.15
CA SER A 586 4.06 -6.76 17.83
C SER A 586 4.13 -5.49 18.67
N ARG A 587 4.92 -4.49 18.29
CA ARG A 587 4.77 -3.20 19.02
C ARG A 587 4.77 -1.91 18.17
N TYR A 588 4.90 -1.96 16.85
CA TYR A 588 5.18 -0.74 16.11
C TYR A 588 4.07 -0.18 15.20
N SER A 589 3.06 -0.96 14.85
CA SER A 589 1.88 -0.40 14.15
C SER A 589 0.79 0.13 15.11
N VAL A 590 0.88 -0.23 16.40
CA VAL A 590 -0.12 0.16 17.43
C VAL A 590 0.44 1.15 18.47
N LEU A 591 1.75 1.22 18.70
CA LEU A 591 2.34 1.90 19.85
C LEU A 591 2.96 3.29 19.62
N ARG A 592 2.76 3.95 18.49
CA ARG A 592 3.10 5.38 18.35
C ARG A 592 1.93 6.35 18.56
N TYR A 593 0.86 5.91 19.20
CA TYR A 593 -0.32 6.74 19.47
C TYR A 593 -0.53 7.07 20.96
N GLY A 594 0.49 7.05 21.77
CA GLY A 594 0.42 7.47 23.17
C GLY A 594 1.44 8.56 23.47
N ASN A 595 0.99 9.77 23.53
CA ASN A 595 1.31 11.08 24.06
C ASN A 595 1.33 12.16 22.99
#